data_637d56746fe1d599dcabc8f95d634ff3
#
_entry.id   637d56746fe1d599dcabc8f95d634ff3
#
_cell.length_a   1.000
_cell.length_b   1.000
_cell.length_c   1.000
_cell.angle_alpha   90.00
_cell.angle_beta   90.00
_cell.angle_gamma   90.00
#
_symmetry.space_group_name_H-M   'P 1'
#
loop_
_entity.id
_entity.type
_entity.pdbx_description
1 polymer ?
#
loop_
_entity_poly.entity_id
_entity_poly.type
_entity_poly.pdbx_seq_one_letter_code
_entity_poly.pdbx_strand_id
1 'polypeptide(L)'
;MSISYLELCDFSHDVYRQYGDLKTMTDAELECHFLTYGIAEGRIYGRVANRNDFVNLIDASGKILEIGPLDRPQFNVQSQNYYSLDVFSREQLINNYATDPHVIKENIVEPSYVIFNNDYSVIKERFNCIFSSHNIEHMPCLVSSLNNLSSVLADKGLIYLAIPDKRYCFDHFKNETNIYDVLQAYYEKNYRPRFMDVLKFLSQGTHNNPIDHWRCNHGEINSESILIQDYERLLDQYKTGVYVDAHVSFFTPESFEKIITTLNSLKLIDLKIHKIYHTLYGSFEFYVILKKVKKNG
;
A
#
# COMPACT_ATOMS: atom_id res chain seq x y z
N MET A 1 3.89 22.73 -16.36
CA MET A 1 2.41 22.59 -16.30
C MET A 1 2.08 21.58 -15.21
N SER A 2 1.21 21.93 -14.28
CA SER A 2 0.68 20.97 -13.30
C SER A 2 -0.22 19.99 -14.05
N ILE A 3 -0.06 18.70 -13.79
CA ILE A 3 -0.97 17.64 -14.28
C ILE A 3 -2.34 17.91 -13.65
N SER A 4 -3.43 17.81 -14.43
CA SER A 4 -4.78 17.91 -13.88
C SER A 4 -5.07 16.70 -12.97
N TYR A 5 -5.98 16.85 -12.00
CA TYR A 5 -6.34 15.74 -11.12
C TYR A 5 -6.98 14.57 -11.90
N LEU A 6 -7.74 14.88 -12.93
CA LEU A 6 -8.34 13.89 -13.84
C LEU A 6 -7.27 13.06 -14.57
N GLU A 7 -6.20 13.73 -15.05
CA GLU A 7 -5.05 13.02 -15.64
C GLU A 7 -4.31 12.17 -14.60
N LEU A 8 -4.21 12.65 -13.36
CA LEU A 8 -3.59 11.91 -12.25
C LEU A 8 -4.36 10.63 -11.96
N CYS A 9 -5.70 10.68 -12.00
CA CYS A 9 -6.59 9.54 -11.80
C CYS A 9 -6.78 8.65 -13.03
N ASP A 10 -6.23 8.99 -14.20
CA ASP A 10 -6.45 8.27 -15.46
C ASP A 10 -7.93 8.20 -15.86
N PHE A 11 -8.65 9.31 -15.63
CA PHE A 11 -10.09 9.42 -15.89
C PHE A 11 -10.41 9.30 -17.39
N SER A 12 -11.46 8.53 -17.70
CA SER A 12 -11.95 8.31 -19.07
C SER A 12 -13.43 8.65 -19.16
N HIS A 13 -13.76 9.65 -19.96
CA HIS A 13 -15.15 10.05 -20.24
C HIS A 13 -15.96 8.87 -20.82
N ASP A 14 -15.38 8.08 -21.73
CA ASP A 14 -16.05 6.97 -22.38
C ASP A 14 -16.39 5.86 -21.40
N VAL A 15 -15.48 5.52 -20.48
CA VAL A 15 -15.73 4.54 -19.43
C VAL A 15 -16.77 5.05 -18.46
N TYR A 16 -16.63 6.29 -18.01
CA TYR A 16 -17.50 6.86 -16.99
C TYR A 16 -18.93 7.12 -17.50
N ARG A 17 -19.10 7.47 -18.79
CA ARG A 17 -20.39 7.68 -19.45
C ARG A 17 -21.24 6.40 -19.57
N GLN A 18 -20.68 5.22 -19.33
CA GLN A 18 -21.43 3.97 -19.42
C GLN A 18 -22.49 3.78 -18.34
N TYR A 19 -22.41 4.53 -17.23
CA TYR A 19 -23.46 4.53 -16.22
C TYR A 19 -24.75 5.14 -16.77
N GLY A 20 -25.90 4.49 -16.48
CA GLY A 20 -27.20 4.83 -17.07
C GLY A 20 -27.63 6.27 -16.82
N ASP A 21 -27.34 6.77 -15.62
CA ASP A 21 -27.65 8.14 -15.15
C ASP A 21 -26.71 9.21 -15.73
N LEU A 22 -25.57 8.82 -16.34
CA LEU A 22 -24.56 9.72 -16.86
C LEU A 22 -24.55 9.82 -18.40
N LYS A 23 -25.35 9.01 -19.08
CA LYS A 23 -25.28 8.85 -20.55
C LYS A 23 -25.47 10.14 -21.35
N THR A 24 -26.25 11.07 -20.84
CA THR A 24 -26.60 12.34 -21.52
C THR A 24 -25.72 13.52 -21.08
N MET A 25 -24.85 13.32 -20.09
CA MET A 25 -23.98 14.37 -19.58
C MET A 25 -22.88 14.73 -20.60
N THR A 26 -22.56 16.00 -20.67
CA THR A 26 -21.37 16.50 -21.37
C THR A 26 -20.08 16.07 -20.65
N ASP A 27 -18.95 16.18 -21.32
CA ASP A 27 -17.65 15.83 -20.70
C ASP A 27 -17.38 16.66 -19.43
N ALA A 28 -17.68 17.96 -19.46
CA ALA A 28 -17.51 18.84 -18.30
C ALA A 28 -18.43 18.45 -17.12
N GLU A 29 -19.66 18.01 -17.39
CA GLU A 29 -20.59 17.50 -16.36
C GLU A 29 -20.10 16.17 -15.79
N LEU A 30 -19.55 15.27 -16.61
CA LEU A 30 -18.96 14.01 -16.16
C LEU A 30 -17.74 14.26 -15.25
N GLU A 31 -16.86 15.18 -15.61
CA GLU A 31 -15.71 15.56 -14.78
C GLU A 31 -16.17 16.13 -13.42
N CYS A 32 -17.15 17.03 -13.44
CA CYS A 32 -17.73 17.60 -12.23
C CYS A 32 -18.38 16.52 -11.36
N HIS A 33 -19.17 15.65 -11.97
CA HIS A 33 -19.82 14.53 -11.26
C HIS A 33 -18.80 13.58 -10.65
N PHE A 34 -17.75 13.20 -11.40
CA PHE A 34 -16.69 12.33 -10.91
C PHE A 34 -16.03 12.90 -9.66
N LEU A 35 -15.62 14.17 -9.71
CA LEU A 35 -14.94 14.84 -8.60
C LEU A 35 -15.84 15.07 -7.40
N THR A 36 -17.15 15.26 -7.61
CA THR A 36 -18.11 15.57 -6.55
C THR A 36 -18.70 14.32 -5.89
N TYR A 37 -19.01 13.30 -6.70
CA TYR A 37 -19.78 12.13 -6.27
C TYR A 37 -19.08 10.80 -6.63
N GLY A 38 -18.57 10.69 -7.85
CA GLY A 38 -18.12 9.43 -8.43
C GLY A 38 -17.02 8.73 -7.64
N ILE A 39 -16.08 9.51 -7.09
CA ILE A 39 -15.02 8.99 -6.21
C ILE A 39 -15.64 8.41 -4.94
N ALA A 40 -16.54 9.14 -4.29
CA ALA A 40 -17.20 8.71 -3.07
C ALA A 40 -18.16 7.52 -3.28
N GLU A 41 -18.75 7.42 -4.47
CA GLU A 41 -19.62 6.31 -4.88
C GLU A 41 -18.81 5.06 -5.31
N GLY A 42 -17.49 5.18 -5.48
CA GLY A 42 -16.64 4.08 -5.93
C GLY A 42 -16.94 3.64 -7.36
N ARG A 43 -17.35 4.55 -8.25
CA ARG A 43 -17.66 4.23 -9.63
C ARG A 43 -16.39 3.94 -10.42
N ILE A 44 -16.47 2.99 -11.35
CA ILE A 44 -15.40 2.73 -12.35
C ILE A 44 -15.32 3.94 -13.28
N TYR A 45 -14.15 4.51 -13.42
CA TYR A 45 -13.92 5.76 -14.17
C TYR A 45 -12.76 5.70 -15.16
N GLY A 46 -12.07 4.58 -15.22
CA GLY A 46 -10.91 4.36 -16.08
C GLY A 46 -10.66 2.88 -16.32
N ARG A 47 -9.49 2.58 -16.87
CA ARG A 47 -9.12 1.21 -17.25
C ARG A 47 -8.73 0.29 -16.08
N VAL A 48 -8.52 0.84 -14.87
CA VAL A 48 -8.16 0.06 -13.69
C VAL A 48 -9.41 -0.12 -12.84
N ALA A 49 -9.99 -1.31 -12.89
CA ALA A 49 -11.18 -1.67 -12.10
C ALA A 49 -10.85 -2.65 -10.95
N ASN A 50 -9.67 -3.25 -10.94
CA ASN A 50 -9.22 -4.20 -9.92
C ASN A 50 -7.70 -4.34 -9.94
N ARG A 51 -7.15 -5.17 -9.03
CA ARG A 51 -5.70 -5.41 -8.93
C ARG A 51 -5.10 -5.98 -10.20
N ASN A 52 -5.79 -6.88 -10.90
CA ASN A 52 -5.28 -7.47 -12.13
C ASN A 52 -5.11 -6.41 -13.22
N ASP A 53 -6.07 -5.50 -13.35
CA ASP A 53 -5.96 -4.38 -14.31
C ASP A 53 -4.77 -3.48 -13.94
N PHE A 54 -4.56 -3.24 -12.65
CA PHE A 54 -3.43 -2.44 -12.17
C PHE A 54 -2.08 -3.12 -12.46
N VAL A 55 -1.97 -4.41 -12.21
CA VAL A 55 -0.76 -5.20 -12.52
C VAL A 55 -0.50 -5.25 -14.03
N ASN A 56 -1.54 -5.32 -14.85
CA ASN A 56 -1.45 -5.32 -16.31
C ASN A 56 -0.92 -3.98 -16.90
N LEU A 57 -0.83 -2.90 -16.10
CA LEU A 57 -0.14 -1.68 -16.51
C LEU A 57 1.39 -1.81 -16.51
N ILE A 58 1.93 -2.85 -15.87
CA ILE A 58 3.36 -3.03 -15.66
C ILE A 58 3.99 -3.64 -16.91
N ASP A 59 4.99 -2.96 -17.45
CA ASP A 59 5.86 -3.54 -18.48
C ASP A 59 6.81 -4.56 -17.84
N ALA A 60 6.49 -5.83 -18.01
CA ALA A 60 7.28 -6.95 -17.47
C ALA A 60 8.53 -7.30 -18.30
N SER A 61 8.87 -6.54 -19.33
CA SER A 61 10.08 -6.75 -20.13
C SER A 61 11.37 -6.38 -19.40
N GLY A 62 11.29 -5.44 -18.44
CA GLY A 62 12.39 -5.01 -17.61
C GLY A 62 12.53 -5.80 -16.30
N LYS A 63 13.55 -5.45 -15.50
CA LYS A 63 13.72 -6.04 -14.15
C LYS A 63 12.61 -5.59 -13.22
N ILE A 64 11.99 -6.55 -12.55
CA ILE A 64 10.91 -6.34 -11.57
C ILE A 64 11.40 -6.77 -10.19
N LEU A 65 11.15 -5.94 -9.19
CA LEU A 65 11.27 -6.29 -7.78
C LEU A 65 9.89 -6.35 -7.15
N GLU A 66 9.47 -7.51 -6.67
CA GLU A 66 8.23 -7.69 -5.92
C GLU A 66 8.54 -7.76 -4.42
N ILE A 67 7.86 -6.92 -3.62
CA ILE A 67 8.04 -6.85 -2.18
C ILE A 67 6.97 -7.69 -1.49
N GLY A 68 7.41 -8.68 -0.69
CA GLY A 68 6.53 -9.50 0.12
C GLY A 68 5.52 -10.34 -0.67
N PRO A 69 5.92 -11.08 -1.74
CA PRO A 69 4.98 -11.86 -2.56
C PRO A 69 4.31 -13.01 -1.81
N LEU A 70 4.91 -13.47 -0.72
CA LEU A 70 4.52 -14.62 0.08
C LEU A 70 4.20 -15.85 -0.81
N ASP A 71 2.94 -16.30 -0.85
CA ASP A 71 2.47 -17.45 -1.63
C ASP A 71 1.69 -17.06 -2.92
N ARG A 72 1.56 -15.75 -3.19
CA ARG A 72 0.75 -15.20 -4.31
C ARG A 72 1.50 -14.17 -5.13
N PRO A 73 2.64 -14.53 -5.74
CA PRO A 73 3.37 -13.62 -6.60
C PRO A 73 2.51 -13.16 -7.78
N GLN A 74 2.63 -11.90 -8.15
CA GLN A 74 1.87 -11.31 -9.26
C GLN A 74 2.57 -11.53 -10.60
N PHE A 75 3.84 -11.94 -10.59
CA PHE A 75 4.66 -12.10 -11.78
C PHE A 75 5.19 -13.53 -11.90
N ASN A 76 5.68 -13.88 -13.09
CA ASN A 76 6.30 -15.18 -13.32
C ASN A 76 7.63 -15.28 -12.55
N VAL A 77 7.65 -16.04 -11.47
CA VAL A 77 8.82 -16.26 -10.61
C VAL A 77 9.99 -16.97 -11.31
N GLN A 78 9.75 -17.62 -12.44
CA GLN A 78 10.78 -18.28 -13.26
C GLN A 78 11.45 -17.31 -14.27
N SER A 79 10.96 -16.08 -14.38
CA SER A 79 11.56 -15.07 -15.25
C SER A 79 12.93 -14.66 -14.73
N GLN A 80 13.92 -14.53 -15.63
CA GLN A 80 15.26 -14.00 -15.30
C GLN A 80 15.22 -12.53 -14.87
N ASN A 81 14.12 -11.83 -15.14
CA ASN A 81 13.92 -10.44 -14.77
C ASN A 81 13.14 -10.28 -13.46
N TYR A 82 12.70 -11.39 -12.85
CA TYR A 82 11.96 -11.38 -11.59
C TYR A 82 12.89 -11.48 -10.41
N TYR A 83 12.68 -10.61 -9.44
CA TYR A 83 13.33 -10.59 -8.14
C TYR A 83 12.28 -10.36 -7.07
N SER A 84 12.48 -10.96 -5.92
CA SER A 84 11.62 -10.74 -4.76
C SER A 84 12.43 -10.34 -3.53
N LEU A 85 11.80 -9.56 -2.65
CA LEU A 85 12.38 -9.13 -1.38
C LEU A 85 11.40 -9.43 -0.26
N ASP A 86 11.92 -9.97 0.84
CA ASP A 86 11.17 -10.16 2.07
C ASP A 86 12.07 -9.85 3.28
N VAL A 87 11.45 -9.66 4.45
CA VAL A 87 12.17 -9.52 5.73
C VAL A 87 12.58 -10.88 6.32
N PHE A 88 11.97 -11.97 5.84
CA PHE A 88 12.20 -13.33 6.29
C PHE A 88 12.64 -14.23 5.14
N SER A 89 13.44 -15.26 5.45
CA SER A 89 13.72 -16.35 4.50
C SER A 89 12.45 -17.19 4.26
N ARG A 90 12.43 -17.96 3.17
CA ARG A 90 11.33 -18.88 2.86
C ARG A 90 11.02 -19.83 4.03
N GLU A 91 12.05 -20.40 4.68
CA GLU A 91 11.87 -21.27 5.83
C GLU A 91 11.20 -20.55 7.00
N GLN A 92 11.64 -19.32 7.30
CA GLN A 92 11.02 -18.50 8.34
C GLN A 92 9.56 -18.15 8.00
N LEU A 93 9.27 -17.82 6.72
CA LEU A 93 7.90 -17.57 6.26
C LEU A 93 7.02 -18.81 6.43
N ILE A 94 7.49 -19.99 6.01
CA ILE A 94 6.76 -21.26 6.22
C ILE A 94 6.43 -21.48 7.69
N ASN A 95 7.38 -21.23 8.59
CA ASN A 95 7.21 -21.39 10.03
C ASN A 95 6.25 -20.33 10.60
N ASN A 96 6.38 -19.06 10.20
CA ASN A 96 5.53 -17.97 10.68
C ASN A 96 4.05 -18.17 10.28
N TYR A 97 3.81 -18.71 9.08
CA TYR A 97 2.47 -18.98 8.56
C TYR A 97 2.04 -20.45 8.70
N ALA A 98 2.71 -21.24 9.56
CA ALA A 98 2.47 -22.68 9.69
C ALA A 98 1.01 -23.03 9.99
N THR A 99 0.32 -22.21 10.78
CA THR A 99 -1.08 -22.41 11.21
C THR A 99 -2.09 -21.59 10.42
N ASP A 100 -1.65 -20.74 9.47
CA ASP A 100 -2.57 -19.94 8.66
C ASP A 100 -3.16 -20.81 7.53
N PRO A 101 -4.50 -21.04 7.52
CA PRO A 101 -5.16 -21.84 6.49
C PRO A 101 -5.27 -21.13 5.13
N HIS A 102 -5.04 -19.82 5.07
CA HIS A 102 -5.15 -19.03 3.85
C HIS A 102 -3.84 -18.95 3.06
N VAL A 103 -2.72 -19.40 3.65
CA VAL A 103 -1.39 -19.40 3.02
C VAL A 103 -1.05 -20.79 2.50
N ILE A 104 -0.78 -20.90 1.21
CA ILE A 104 -0.34 -22.13 0.53
C ILE A 104 1.18 -22.23 0.63
N LYS A 105 1.67 -22.99 1.62
CA LYS A 105 3.09 -23.02 2.00
C LYS A 105 4.02 -23.46 0.86
N GLU A 106 3.53 -24.36 0.00
CA GLU A 106 4.25 -24.87 -1.17
C GLU A 106 4.55 -23.75 -2.18
N ASN A 107 3.65 -22.75 -2.24
CA ASN A 107 3.75 -21.62 -3.16
C ASN A 107 4.57 -20.45 -2.61
N ILE A 108 5.00 -20.50 -1.34
CA ILE A 108 5.83 -19.42 -0.77
C ILE A 108 7.09 -19.27 -1.61
N VAL A 109 7.27 -18.05 -2.13
CA VAL A 109 8.40 -17.71 -2.99
C VAL A 109 9.70 -17.72 -2.20
N GLU A 110 10.79 -18.22 -2.79
CA GLU A 110 12.15 -18.03 -2.24
C GLU A 110 12.58 -16.58 -2.53
N PRO A 111 12.78 -15.73 -1.49
CA PRO A 111 13.16 -14.35 -1.71
C PRO A 111 14.57 -14.26 -2.35
N SER A 112 14.69 -13.42 -3.38
CA SER A 112 16.00 -13.06 -3.96
C SER A 112 16.85 -12.26 -2.98
N TYR A 113 16.18 -11.48 -2.11
CA TYR A 113 16.80 -10.66 -1.06
C TYR A 113 16.03 -10.84 0.25
N VAL A 114 16.75 -11.14 1.32
CA VAL A 114 16.22 -11.14 2.69
C VAL A 114 16.82 -9.94 3.43
N ILE A 115 16.00 -8.93 3.74
CA ILE A 115 16.46 -7.66 4.32
C ILE A 115 15.61 -7.29 5.52
N PHE A 116 16.09 -7.65 6.70
CA PHE A 116 15.40 -7.38 7.96
C PHE A 116 15.59 -5.94 8.46
N ASN A 117 16.77 -5.36 8.24
CA ASN A 117 17.17 -4.06 8.81
C ASN A 117 16.92 -2.86 7.90
N ASN A 118 16.12 -3.03 6.85
CA ASN A 118 15.81 -2.00 5.87
C ASN A 118 17.05 -1.41 5.15
N ASP A 119 18.15 -2.17 5.06
CA ASP A 119 19.39 -1.77 4.36
C ASP A 119 19.41 -2.33 2.93
N TYR A 120 18.96 -1.54 1.97
CA TYR A 120 18.95 -1.92 0.55
C TYR A 120 20.30 -1.74 -0.17
N SER A 121 21.36 -1.33 0.53
CA SER A 121 22.70 -1.16 -0.07
C SER A 121 23.30 -2.45 -0.61
N VAL A 122 22.81 -3.60 -0.13
CA VAL A 122 23.22 -4.94 -0.62
C VAL A 122 22.69 -5.24 -2.02
N ILE A 123 21.61 -4.56 -2.45
CA ILE A 123 21.00 -4.72 -3.77
C ILE A 123 21.85 -3.94 -4.80
N LYS A 124 22.43 -4.65 -5.75
CA LYS A 124 23.25 -4.04 -6.82
C LYS A 124 22.45 -3.73 -8.07
N GLU A 125 21.33 -4.40 -8.25
CA GLU A 125 20.41 -4.23 -9.37
C GLU A 125 19.70 -2.88 -9.32
N ARG A 126 19.22 -2.47 -10.50
CA ARG A 126 18.26 -1.37 -10.65
C ARG A 126 17.03 -1.90 -11.36
N PHE A 127 15.85 -1.61 -10.81
CA PHE A 127 14.59 -2.18 -11.25
C PHE A 127 13.80 -1.19 -12.09
N ASN A 128 13.25 -1.65 -13.20
CA ASN A 128 12.33 -0.89 -14.03
C ASN A 128 10.96 -0.75 -13.37
N CYS A 129 10.57 -1.78 -12.61
CA CYS A 129 9.36 -1.82 -11.82
C CYS A 129 9.67 -2.33 -10.40
N ILE A 130 9.09 -1.67 -9.41
CA ILE A 130 8.98 -2.19 -8.05
C ILE A 130 7.47 -2.32 -7.78
N PHE A 131 7.03 -3.51 -7.42
CA PHE A 131 5.63 -3.78 -7.06
C PHE A 131 5.54 -4.15 -5.58
N SER A 132 4.58 -3.57 -4.89
CA SER A 132 4.33 -3.86 -3.47
C SER A 132 2.82 -3.86 -3.21
N SER A 133 2.32 -4.91 -2.61
CA SER A 133 0.90 -5.07 -2.29
C SER A 133 0.75 -5.38 -0.80
N HIS A 134 -0.05 -4.59 -0.09
CA HIS A 134 -0.29 -4.76 1.35
C HIS A 134 1.02 -4.87 2.15
N ASN A 135 1.90 -3.90 1.95
CA ASN A 135 3.20 -3.89 2.60
C ASN A 135 3.57 -2.50 3.13
N ILE A 136 3.20 -1.43 2.42
CA ILE A 136 3.60 -0.06 2.79
C ILE A 136 3.00 0.37 4.13
N GLU A 137 1.84 -0.16 4.51
CA GLU A 137 1.17 0.07 5.78
C GLU A 137 1.89 -0.56 6.98
N HIS A 138 2.72 -1.58 6.74
CA HIS A 138 3.54 -2.23 7.76
C HIS A 138 4.88 -1.52 8.00
N MET A 139 5.25 -0.56 7.15
CA MET A 139 6.57 0.09 7.20
C MET A 139 6.70 1.01 8.42
N PRO A 140 7.56 0.70 9.42
CA PRO A 140 7.69 1.49 10.65
C PRO A 140 8.18 2.92 10.41
N CYS A 141 8.89 3.15 9.31
CA CYS A 141 9.34 4.47 8.86
C CYS A 141 9.12 4.62 7.36
N LEU A 142 7.98 5.22 6.98
CA LEU A 142 7.59 5.42 5.60
C LEU A 142 8.65 6.17 4.79
N VAL A 143 9.27 7.23 5.35
CA VAL A 143 10.30 8.01 4.65
C VAL A 143 11.52 7.15 4.30
N SER A 144 12.02 6.37 5.25
CA SER A 144 13.16 5.48 5.01
C SER A 144 12.84 4.40 3.98
N SER A 145 11.65 3.81 4.07
CA SER A 145 11.20 2.78 3.13
C SER A 145 11.08 3.33 1.71
N LEU A 146 10.46 4.49 1.53
CA LEU A 146 10.36 5.14 0.22
C LEU A 146 11.73 5.51 -0.36
N ASN A 147 12.66 5.99 0.45
CA ASN A 147 14.03 6.30 0.02
C ASN A 147 14.79 5.03 -0.39
N ASN A 148 14.60 3.92 0.33
CA ASN A 148 15.19 2.64 -0.03
C ASN A 148 14.64 2.12 -1.37
N LEU A 149 13.34 2.13 -1.56
CA LEU A 149 12.72 1.78 -2.85
C LEU A 149 13.26 2.67 -3.98
N SER A 150 13.33 3.99 -3.74
CA SER A 150 13.92 4.91 -4.71
C SER A 150 15.37 4.60 -5.02
N SER A 151 16.18 4.20 -4.03
CA SER A 151 17.61 3.93 -4.21
C SER A 151 17.89 2.78 -5.19
N VAL A 152 16.99 1.79 -5.28
CA VAL A 152 17.12 0.62 -6.17
C VAL A 152 16.27 0.75 -7.45
N LEU A 153 15.50 1.82 -7.59
CA LEU A 153 14.71 2.12 -8.78
C LEU A 153 15.62 2.65 -9.92
N ALA A 154 15.42 2.17 -11.14
CA ALA A 154 16.07 2.70 -12.33
C ALA A 154 15.59 4.13 -12.65
N ASP A 155 16.32 4.89 -13.47
CA ASP A 155 16.05 6.31 -13.75
C ASP A 155 14.62 6.60 -14.27
N LYS A 156 14.06 5.70 -15.08
CA LYS A 156 12.69 5.79 -15.59
C LYS A 156 11.76 4.75 -14.97
N GLY A 157 12.23 4.07 -13.94
CA GLY A 157 11.46 3.05 -13.25
C GLY A 157 10.28 3.65 -12.50
N LEU A 158 9.30 2.80 -12.24
CA LEU A 158 8.07 3.13 -11.53
C LEU A 158 7.88 2.20 -10.33
N ILE A 159 7.29 2.74 -9.27
CA ILE A 159 6.89 1.96 -8.10
C ILE A 159 5.36 1.84 -8.14
N TYR A 160 4.86 0.64 -8.09
CA TYR A 160 3.43 0.30 -8.09
C TYR A 160 3.03 -0.21 -6.72
N LEU A 161 2.08 0.46 -6.10
CA LEU A 161 1.62 0.15 -4.74
C LEU A 161 0.13 -0.18 -4.77
N ALA A 162 -0.25 -1.36 -4.26
CA ALA A 162 -1.61 -1.69 -3.89
C ALA A 162 -1.73 -1.53 -2.36
N ILE A 163 -2.55 -0.59 -1.91
CA ILE A 163 -2.60 -0.13 -0.53
C ILE A 163 -4.01 -0.34 0.02
N PRO A 164 -4.17 -0.88 1.24
CA PRO A 164 -5.47 -0.98 1.86
C PRO A 164 -6.04 0.40 2.18
N ASP A 165 -7.27 0.62 1.77
CA ASP A 165 -8.05 1.78 2.19
C ASP A 165 -8.67 1.49 3.54
N LYS A 166 -8.22 2.18 4.57
CA LYS A 166 -8.68 1.97 5.92
C LYS A 166 -10.20 2.07 6.09
N ARG A 167 -10.88 2.76 5.19
CA ARG A 167 -12.35 2.95 5.26
C ARG A 167 -13.11 1.65 5.02
N TYR A 168 -12.51 0.69 4.30
CA TYR A 168 -13.21 -0.49 3.77
C TYR A 168 -12.59 -1.83 4.18
N CYS A 169 -11.71 -1.83 5.20
CA CYS A 169 -11.06 -3.02 5.75
C CYS A 169 -11.12 -3.02 7.29
N PHE A 170 -10.49 -4.01 7.90
CA PHE A 170 -10.44 -4.15 9.37
C PHE A 170 -9.79 -2.96 10.10
N ASP A 171 -9.17 -2.02 9.38
CA ASP A 171 -8.59 -0.79 9.94
C ASP A 171 -9.58 0.36 10.08
N HIS A 172 -10.85 0.14 9.80
CA HIS A 172 -11.87 1.19 9.70
C HIS A 172 -11.85 2.17 10.88
N PHE A 173 -11.79 1.67 12.09
CA PHE A 173 -11.88 2.50 13.31
C PHE A 173 -10.55 3.13 13.75
N LYS A 174 -9.44 2.80 13.11
CA LYS A 174 -8.14 3.41 13.40
C LYS A 174 -8.09 4.83 12.83
N ASN A 175 -7.37 5.71 13.51
CA ASN A 175 -7.17 7.09 13.02
C ASN A 175 -6.35 7.07 11.73
N GLU A 176 -6.73 7.90 10.77
CA GLU A 176 -5.98 8.11 9.53
C GLU A 176 -4.58 8.64 9.83
N THR A 177 -3.56 8.04 9.21
CA THR A 177 -2.18 8.50 9.33
C THR A 177 -2.02 9.87 8.70
N ASN A 178 -1.41 10.79 9.44
CA ASN A 178 -1.13 12.14 8.98
C ASN A 178 0.38 12.39 8.87
N ILE A 179 0.76 13.56 8.32
CA ILE A 179 2.16 13.91 8.10
C ILE A 179 2.98 13.95 9.40
N TYR A 180 2.39 14.33 10.52
CA TYR A 180 3.11 14.41 11.80
C TYR A 180 3.46 13.03 12.34
N ASP A 181 2.59 12.03 12.16
CA ASP A 181 2.88 10.63 12.51
C ASP A 181 4.08 10.11 11.71
N VAL A 182 4.10 10.40 10.40
CA VAL A 182 5.19 10.00 9.50
C VAL A 182 6.51 10.69 9.86
N LEU A 183 6.48 11.98 10.13
CA LEU A 183 7.68 12.74 10.54
C LEU A 183 8.18 12.28 11.90
N GLN A 184 7.30 12.01 12.85
CA GLN A 184 7.68 11.48 14.15
C GLN A 184 8.42 10.15 13.99
N ALA A 185 7.87 9.20 13.25
CA ALA A 185 8.51 7.91 12.99
C ALA A 185 9.90 8.07 12.33
N TYR A 186 10.04 9.04 11.42
CA TYR A 186 11.31 9.34 10.77
C TYR A 186 12.36 9.89 11.73
N TYR A 187 12.01 10.86 12.55
CA TYR A 187 12.95 11.45 13.52
C TYR A 187 13.28 10.51 14.69
N GLU A 188 12.35 9.64 15.08
CA GLU A 188 12.58 8.58 16.06
C GLU A 188 13.39 7.40 15.48
N LYS A 189 13.64 7.38 14.16
CA LYS A 189 14.34 6.30 13.44
C LYS A 189 13.75 4.92 13.70
N ASN A 190 12.43 4.84 13.62
CA ASN A 190 11.72 3.58 13.88
C ASN A 190 12.09 2.52 12.82
N TYR A 191 12.60 1.38 13.27
CA TYR A 191 12.93 0.23 12.42
C TYR A 191 11.99 -0.97 12.66
N ARG A 192 11.12 -0.86 13.64
CA ARG A 192 10.06 -1.83 13.96
C ARG A 192 8.80 -1.11 14.44
N PRO A 193 7.61 -1.75 14.37
CA PRO A 193 6.40 -1.20 14.96
C PRO A 193 6.62 -0.87 16.43
N ARG A 194 6.15 0.28 16.88
CA ARG A 194 6.16 0.65 18.30
C ARG A 194 5.14 -0.21 19.04
N PHE A 195 5.34 -0.40 20.35
CA PHE A 195 4.38 -1.15 21.17
C PHE A 195 2.95 -0.62 21.04
N MET A 196 2.77 0.69 21.00
CA MET A 196 1.45 1.31 20.82
C MET A 196 0.84 1.05 19.44
N ASP A 197 1.65 0.89 18.38
CA ASP A 197 1.15 0.54 17.05
C ASP A 197 0.62 -0.90 17.04
N VAL A 198 1.34 -1.83 17.69
CA VAL A 198 0.90 -3.23 17.86
C VAL A 198 -0.41 -3.29 18.67
N LEU A 199 -0.49 -2.55 19.78
CA LEU A 199 -1.72 -2.51 20.59
C LEU A 199 -2.91 -1.98 19.80
N LYS A 200 -2.74 -0.87 19.07
CA LYS A 200 -3.80 -0.31 18.23
C LYS A 200 -4.22 -1.28 17.13
N PHE A 201 -3.25 -1.93 16.49
CA PHE A 201 -3.52 -2.90 15.44
C PHE A 201 -4.42 -4.05 15.94
N LEU A 202 -4.11 -4.60 17.11
CA LEU A 202 -4.85 -5.73 17.69
C LEU A 202 -6.19 -5.31 18.31
N SER A 203 -6.25 -4.15 18.98
CA SER A 203 -7.42 -3.75 19.77
C SER A 203 -8.47 -2.95 19.01
N GLN A 204 -8.12 -2.32 17.88
CA GLN A 204 -9.03 -1.45 17.12
C GLN A 204 -9.42 -2.06 15.77
N GLY A 205 -9.36 -3.39 15.66
CA GLY A 205 -9.78 -4.10 14.46
C GLY A 205 -11.29 -4.31 14.40
N THR A 206 -11.78 -4.55 13.19
CA THR A 206 -13.14 -5.00 12.91
C THR A 206 -13.10 -6.08 11.80
N HIS A 207 -14.25 -6.41 11.19
CA HIS A 207 -14.29 -7.36 10.08
C HIS A 207 -13.57 -6.84 8.82
N ASN A 208 -13.25 -7.75 7.90
CA ASN A 208 -12.57 -7.44 6.65
C ASN A 208 -13.47 -7.70 5.42
N ASN A 209 -14.77 -7.37 5.52
CA ASN A 209 -15.72 -7.48 4.41
C ASN A 209 -15.92 -6.10 3.76
N PRO A 210 -15.34 -5.82 2.59
CA PRO A 210 -15.42 -4.50 1.98
C PRO A 210 -16.86 -4.13 1.57
N ILE A 211 -17.66 -5.08 1.12
CA ILE A 211 -19.05 -4.81 0.72
C ILE A 211 -19.89 -4.31 1.89
N ASP A 212 -19.69 -4.90 3.08
CA ASP A 212 -20.39 -4.44 4.27
C ASP A 212 -19.94 -3.04 4.68
N HIS A 213 -18.63 -2.75 4.61
CA HIS A 213 -18.12 -1.40 4.84
C HIS A 213 -18.71 -0.38 3.87
N TRP A 214 -18.80 -0.69 2.58
CA TRP A 214 -19.42 0.17 1.57
C TRP A 214 -20.93 0.40 1.83
N ARG A 215 -21.59 -0.50 2.53
CA ARG A 215 -22.99 -0.39 2.98
C ARG A 215 -23.14 0.26 4.36
N CYS A 216 -22.07 0.89 4.86
CA CYS A 216 -22.02 1.51 6.20
C CYS A 216 -22.23 0.52 7.36
N ASN A 217 -22.00 -0.75 7.15
CA ASN A 217 -21.94 -1.77 8.19
C ASN A 217 -20.48 -2.06 8.53
N HIS A 218 -19.99 -1.41 9.58
CA HIS A 218 -18.56 -1.47 9.94
C HIS A 218 -18.26 -2.45 11.08
N GLY A 219 -19.30 -3.11 11.62
CA GLY A 219 -19.16 -3.99 12.79
C GLY A 219 -18.82 -3.24 14.06
N GLU A 220 -18.29 -3.96 15.04
CA GLU A 220 -17.90 -3.42 16.34
C GLU A 220 -16.37 -3.46 16.51
N ILE A 221 -15.86 -2.56 17.35
CA ILE A 221 -14.45 -2.54 17.72
C ILE A 221 -14.16 -3.66 18.73
N ASN A 222 -13.16 -4.45 18.49
CA ASN A 222 -12.69 -5.48 19.43
C ASN A 222 -11.89 -4.92 20.63
N SER A 223 -12.24 -3.74 21.17
CA SER A 223 -11.30 -2.84 21.82
C SER A 223 -10.81 -3.23 23.23
N GLU A 224 -11.70 -3.35 24.19
CA GLU A 224 -11.26 -3.36 25.58
C GLU A 224 -10.89 -4.75 26.10
N SER A 225 -11.56 -5.79 25.63
CA SER A 225 -11.30 -7.16 26.07
C SER A 225 -9.90 -7.65 25.67
N ILE A 226 -9.44 -7.32 24.48
CA ILE A 226 -8.09 -7.66 24.00
C ILE A 226 -7.02 -6.89 24.78
N LEU A 227 -7.25 -5.59 25.02
CA LEU A 227 -6.31 -4.79 25.82
C LEU A 227 -6.13 -5.37 27.23
N ILE A 228 -7.22 -5.70 27.92
CA ILE A 228 -7.17 -6.21 29.30
C ILE A 228 -6.53 -7.61 29.36
N GLN A 229 -6.85 -8.48 28.42
CA GLN A 229 -6.38 -9.87 28.43
C GLN A 229 -4.94 -10.04 27.94
N ASP A 230 -4.51 -9.23 26.98
CA ASP A 230 -3.26 -9.47 26.24
C ASP A 230 -2.18 -8.42 26.49
N TYR A 231 -2.47 -7.33 27.21
CA TYR A 231 -1.53 -6.21 27.37
C TYR A 231 -0.17 -6.66 27.92
N GLU A 232 -0.15 -7.39 29.04
CA GLU A 232 1.10 -7.81 29.69
C GLU A 232 1.85 -8.81 28.79
N ARG A 233 1.16 -9.77 28.23
CA ARG A 233 1.73 -10.75 27.30
C ARG A 233 2.38 -10.08 26.09
N LEU A 234 1.69 -9.11 25.46
CA LEU A 234 2.21 -8.36 24.32
C LEU A 234 3.37 -7.45 24.71
N LEU A 235 3.30 -6.84 25.90
CA LEU A 235 4.39 -6.01 26.42
C LEU A 235 5.65 -6.86 26.65
N ASP A 236 5.51 -8.04 27.23
CA ASP A 236 6.64 -8.92 27.46
C ASP A 236 7.21 -9.46 26.14
N GLN A 237 6.36 -9.84 25.20
CA GLN A 237 6.81 -10.21 23.85
C GLN A 237 7.55 -9.05 23.17
N TYR A 238 7.03 -7.83 23.26
CA TYR A 238 7.67 -6.64 22.68
C TYR A 238 9.03 -6.34 23.29
N LYS A 239 9.18 -6.52 24.63
CA LYS A 239 10.45 -6.33 25.36
C LYS A 239 11.55 -7.31 24.94
N THR A 240 11.20 -8.51 24.42
CA THR A 240 12.20 -9.46 23.91
C THR A 240 12.92 -8.95 22.66
N GLY A 241 12.41 -7.90 22.02
CA GLY A 241 12.95 -7.36 20.78
C GLY A 241 12.50 -8.12 19.53
N VAL A 242 11.66 -9.14 19.66
CA VAL A 242 11.07 -9.87 18.53
C VAL A 242 10.22 -8.91 17.71
N TYR A 243 10.35 -8.99 16.38
CA TYR A 243 9.50 -8.24 15.47
C TYR A 243 8.06 -8.76 15.56
N VAL A 244 7.13 -7.85 15.82
CA VAL A 244 5.70 -8.13 15.78
C VAL A 244 5.12 -7.36 14.61
N ASP A 245 4.61 -8.10 13.65
CA ASP A 245 4.01 -7.50 12.46
C ASP A 245 2.69 -6.81 12.80
N ALA A 246 2.53 -5.59 12.30
CA ALA A 246 1.34 -4.77 12.54
C ALA A 246 1.22 -3.69 11.47
N HIS A 247 -0.02 -3.32 11.12
CA HIS A 247 -0.23 -2.07 10.40
C HIS A 247 0.13 -0.90 11.31
N VAL A 248 1.07 -0.09 10.89
CA VAL A 248 1.52 1.12 11.59
C VAL A 248 1.00 2.39 10.95
N SER A 249 0.50 2.28 9.73
CA SER A 249 -0.08 3.38 8.95
C SER A 249 -1.42 2.96 8.36
N PHE A 250 -2.35 3.91 8.34
CA PHE A 250 -3.74 3.71 7.93
C PHE A 250 -4.11 4.79 6.91
N PHE A 251 -4.23 4.41 5.65
CA PHE A 251 -4.34 5.36 4.54
C PHE A 251 -5.73 5.39 3.92
N THR A 252 -6.07 6.56 3.38
CA THR A 252 -7.01 6.73 2.28
C THR A 252 -6.23 7.23 1.05
N PRO A 253 -6.77 7.17 -0.17
CA PRO A 253 -6.11 7.75 -1.34
C PRO A 253 -5.68 9.20 -1.10
N GLU A 254 -6.55 10.00 -0.51
CA GLU A 254 -6.36 11.42 -0.25
C GLU A 254 -5.26 11.69 0.78
N SER A 255 -5.24 10.92 1.88
CA SER A 255 -4.20 11.08 2.90
C SER A 255 -2.84 10.66 2.39
N PHE A 256 -2.76 9.56 1.63
CA PHE A 256 -1.52 9.10 1.04
C PHE A 256 -0.96 10.11 0.03
N GLU A 257 -1.80 10.64 -0.87
CA GLU A 257 -1.41 11.69 -1.81
C GLU A 257 -0.84 12.91 -1.10
N LYS A 258 -1.55 13.40 -0.07
CA LYS A 258 -1.13 14.54 0.73
C LYS A 258 0.21 14.30 1.43
N ILE A 259 0.42 13.11 2.01
CA ILE A 259 1.67 12.73 2.67
C ILE A 259 2.82 12.73 1.66
N ILE A 260 2.70 12.02 0.53
CA ILE A 260 3.75 11.95 -0.49
C ILE A 260 4.09 13.34 -1.03
N THR A 261 3.09 14.16 -1.33
CA THR A 261 3.28 15.52 -1.83
C THR A 261 4.02 16.39 -0.81
N THR A 262 3.66 16.28 0.47
CA THR A 262 4.31 17.02 1.56
C THR A 262 5.74 16.56 1.77
N LEU A 263 6.01 15.26 1.83
CA LEU A 263 7.35 14.70 1.99
C LEU A 263 8.28 15.10 0.83
N ASN A 264 7.77 15.11 -0.41
CA ASN A 264 8.52 15.59 -1.56
C ASN A 264 8.82 17.09 -1.44
N SER A 265 7.85 17.90 -1.05
CA SER A 265 8.03 19.36 -0.86
C SER A 265 9.04 19.66 0.24
N LEU A 266 9.09 18.85 1.29
CA LEU A 266 10.10 18.91 2.36
C LEU A 266 11.47 18.35 1.93
N LYS A 267 11.60 17.81 0.71
CA LYS A 267 12.80 17.16 0.18
C LYS A 267 13.28 15.96 1.01
N LEU A 268 12.38 15.32 1.74
CA LEU A 268 12.66 14.11 2.52
C LEU A 268 12.63 12.84 1.65
N ILE A 269 11.94 12.90 0.51
CA ILE A 269 11.91 11.87 -0.53
C ILE A 269 12.11 12.49 -1.91
N ASP A 270 12.62 11.71 -2.87
CA ASP A 270 12.75 12.09 -4.27
C ASP A 270 11.69 11.44 -5.17
N LEU A 271 10.59 10.99 -4.58
CA LEU A 271 9.46 10.38 -5.25
C LEU A 271 8.27 11.35 -5.32
N LYS A 272 7.45 11.23 -6.36
CA LYS A 272 6.16 11.90 -6.49
C LYS A 272 5.11 10.96 -7.06
N ILE A 273 3.85 11.26 -6.83
CA ILE A 273 2.74 10.53 -7.44
C ILE A 273 2.77 10.74 -8.96
N HIS A 274 2.72 9.64 -9.69
CA HIS A 274 2.56 9.60 -11.13
C HIS A 274 1.10 9.35 -11.50
N LYS A 275 0.46 8.40 -10.83
CA LYS A 275 -0.96 8.07 -10.96
C LYS A 275 -1.51 7.66 -9.60
N ILE A 276 -2.80 7.90 -9.39
CA ILE A 276 -3.56 7.40 -8.24
C ILE A 276 -4.93 6.89 -8.71
N TYR A 277 -5.32 5.72 -8.24
CA TYR A 277 -6.60 5.10 -8.55
C TYR A 277 -7.36 4.90 -7.26
N HIS A 278 -8.52 5.54 -7.15
CA HIS A 278 -9.36 5.47 -5.95
C HIS A 278 -9.98 4.09 -5.75
N THR A 279 -10.31 3.80 -4.50
CA THR A 279 -10.99 2.57 -4.13
C THR A 279 -12.37 2.51 -4.77
N LEU A 280 -12.64 1.43 -5.48
CA LEU A 280 -13.91 1.21 -6.16
C LEU A 280 -14.89 0.45 -5.28
N TYR A 281 -16.19 0.59 -5.53
CA TYR A 281 -17.25 -0.08 -4.80
C TYR A 281 -17.00 -1.60 -4.71
N GLY A 282 -17.08 -2.12 -3.50
CA GLY A 282 -16.82 -3.53 -3.20
C GLY A 282 -15.35 -3.91 -3.07
N SER A 283 -14.41 -2.98 -3.28
CA SER A 283 -12.98 -3.14 -3.00
C SER A 283 -12.60 -2.48 -1.66
N PHE A 284 -11.43 -2.85 -1.15
CA PHE A 284 -10.77 -2.19 -0.01
C PHE A 284 -9.34 -1.75 -0.37
N GLU A 285 -9.01 -1.67 -1.65
CA GLU A 285 -7.70 -1.26 -2.13
C GLU A 285 -7.79 -0.01 -3.00
N PHE A 286 -6.81 0.83 -2.87
CA PHE A 286 -6.49 1.85 -3.85
C PHE A 286 -5.08 1.61 -4.41
N TYR A 287 -4.80 2.19 -5.58
CA TYR A 287 -3.54 1.93 -6.25
C TYR A 287 -2.79 3.23 -6.54
N VAL A 288 -1.47 3.18 -6.39
CA VAL A 288 -0.62 4.34 -6.60
C VAL A 288 0.59 3.95 -7.45
N ILE A 289 0.92 4.80 -8.41
CA ILE A 289 2.18 4.71 -9.15
C ILE A 289 3.04 5.91 -8.73
N LEU A 290 4.24 5.63 -8.22
CA LEU A 290 5.23 6.64 -7.90
C LEU A 290 6.34 6.65 -8.94
N LYS A 291 6.94 7.83 -9.16
CA LYS A 291 8.13 8.02 -9.99
C LYS A 291 9.14 8.95 -9.33
N LYS A 292 10.41 8.81 -9.69
CA LYS A 292 11.45 9.75 -9.25
C LYS A 292 11.21 11.16 -9.81
N VAL A 293 11.48 12.14 -8.96
CA VAL A 293 11.62 13.52 -9.39
C VAL A 293 13.01 13.66 -9.99
N LYS A 294 13.11 14.20 -11.22
CA LYS A 294 14.41 14.57 -11.78
C LYS A 294 15.06 15.59 -10.84
N LYS A 295 16.25 15.30 -10.34
CA LYS A 295 17.06 16.34 -9.71
C LYS A 295 17.37 17.36 -10.79
N ASN A 296 16.78 18.56 -10.68
CA ASN A 296 17.27 19.69 -11.44
C ASN A 296 18.69 19.92 -10.98
N GLY A 297 19.66 19.68 -11.85
CA GLY A 297 21.07 19.96 -11.62
C GLY A 297 21.32 21.44 -11.42
#